data_1a572db5fdb470f283a21603bd38d171
#
_entry.id   1a572db5fdb470f283a21603bd38d171
#
_cell.length_a   1.000
_cell.length_b   1.000
_cell.length_c   1.000
_cell.angle_alpha   90.00
_cell.angle_beta   90.00
_cell.angle_gamma   90.00
#
_symmetry.space_group_name_H-M   'P 1'
#
loop_
_entity.id
_entity.type
_entity.pdbx_description
1 polymer ?
#
loop_
_entity_poly.entity_id
_entity_poly.type
_entity_poly.pdbx_seq_one_letter_code
_entity_poly.pdbx_strand_id
1 'polypeptide(L)'
;MTVMEAKNTRPQMNRSAKTTIVVFFIFMLLHQTDKLLIGPLQTPIMDTFKMTYTQWGLINSGALIVGTLFYPLWGWLSDKYNRGKLLAAASFIWGSTTWLSALAPNFNTFLVTRSSTGIDDSSYPGMYSLISDLYSPKVRGKVYGILQLTQPIGYLIGMVIALMLTGVLGGWQNIFFITGSLGILLAFVIFFTVKDVPRGSGEEELQGVEVKQHKFNWKALSQIFKRKSLWMVYAQGFTGVFPWNVITYYIFGYLGTERGYNETTTLLIMAPAILLLAAGYPAGGWLGDKIFKRHKGGRLIASEIGIILGMVGLFAALSTPNDQVLLFGILMCFTAFFMPFASPNIISTMYDVTLPEVRSSAQSVESLIETGGAWTAPILAGVLADATSVGFSIKLICTAAWGLCV
;
A
#
# COMPACT_ATOMS: atom_id res chain seq x y z
N MET A 1 -52.62 -13.00 -18.41
CA MET A 1 -51.45 -12.66 -17.56
C MET A 1 -50.22 -12.75 -18.42
N THR A 2 -49.77 -11.64 -18.96
CA THR A 2 -48.67 -11.55 -19.91
C THR A 2 -47.35 -11.43 -19.10
N VAL A 3 -46.48 -12.43 -19.21
CA VAL A 3 -45.17 -12.43 -18.62
C VAL A 3 -44.34 -11.37 -19.38
N MET A 4 -44.05 -10.25 -18.73
CA MET A 4 -43.07 -9.28 -19.24
C MET A 4 -41.69 -9.93 -19.25
N GLU A 5 -41.15 -10.21 -20.44
CA GLU A 5 -39.74 -10.52 -20.63
C GLU A 5 -38.89 -9.35 -20.12
N ALA A 6 -38.19 -9.59 -19.03
CA ALA A 6 -37.18 -8.68 -18.55
C ALA A 6 -36.04 -8.59 -19.61
N LYS A 7 -36.08 -7.54 -20.42
CA LYS A 7 -34.99 -7.20 -21.33
C LYS A 7 -33.69 -7.16 -20.54
N ASN A 8 -32.84 -8.14 -20.81
CA ASN A 8 -31.50 -8.27 -20.28
C ASN A 8 -30.58 -7.19 -20.93
N THR A 9 -30.87 -5.92 -20.65
CA THR A 9 -30.02 -4.82 -21.05
C THR A 9 -28.80 -4.84 -20.15
N ARG A 10 -27.65 -5.34 -20.67
CA ARG A 10 -26.34 -5.13 -20.06
C ARG A 10 -26.23 -3.63 -19.78
N PRO A 11 -25.95 -3.19 -18.53
CA PRO A 11 -25.79 -1.78 -18.26
C PRO A 11 -24.67 -1.27 -19.15
N GLN A 12 -25.01 -0.43 -20.14
CA GLN A 12 -24.01 0.24 -20.96
C GLN A 12 -23.20 1.12 -20.02
N MET A 13 -21.97 0.74 -19.79
CA MET A 13 -21.01 1.52 -19.00
C MET A 13 -20.92 2.91 -19.63
N ASN A 14 -21.43 3.93 -18.94
CA ASN A 14 -21.45 5.31 -19.40
C ASN A 14 -20.00 5.70 -19.80
N ARG A 15 -19.83 6.38 -20.93
CA ARG A 15 -18.52 6.81 -21.45
C ARG A 15 -17.71 7.56 -20.38
N SER A 16 -18.37 8.33 -19.55
CA SER A 16 -17.77 9.03 -18.39
C SER A 16 -17.18 8.07 -17.35
N ALA A 17 -17.89 6.97 -17.01
CA ALA A 17 -17.41 5.98 -16.04
C ALA A 17 -16.17 5.23 -16.57
N LYS A 18 -16.12 4.91 -17.87
CA LYS A 18 -14.95 4.29 -18.51
C LYS A 18 -13.73 5.23 -18.47
N THR A 19 -13.91 6.50 -18.77
CA THR A 19 -12.84 7.49 -18.71
C THR A 19 -12.33 7.65 -17.29
N THR A 20 -13.22 7.72 -16.31
CA THR A 20 -12.84 7.88 -14.90
C THR A 20 -12.00 6.70 -14.39
N ILE A 21 -12.36 5.44 -14.72
CA ILE A 21 -11.57 4.30 -14.26
C ILE A 21 -10.17 4.25 -14.90
N VAL A 22 -10.06 4.61 -16.19
CA VAL A 22 -8.76 4.68 -16.87
C VAL A 22 -7.89 5.77 -16.23
N VAL A 23 -8.44 6.95 -15.99
CA VAL A 23 -7.72 8.05 -15.35
C VAL A 23 -7.30 7.67 -13.92
N PHE A 24 -8.16 7.02 -13.14
CA PHE A 24 -7.83 6.56 -11.80
C PHE A 24 -6.79 5.44 -11.79
N PHE A 25 -6.86 4.53 -12.77
CA PHE A 25 -5.81 3.51 -12.92
C PHE A 25 -4.44 4.14 -13.20
N ILE A 26 -4.38 5.11 -14.11
CA ILE A 26 -3.15 5.84 -14.43
C ILE A 26 -2.67 6.64 -13.20
N PHE A 27 -3.59 7.32 -12.51
CA PHE A 27 -3.26 8.05 -11.28
C PHE A 27 -2.65 7.13 -10.23
N MET A 28 -3.33 6.02 -9.88
CA MET A 28 -2.82 5.08 -8.90
C MET A 28 -1.50 4.44 -9.34
N LEU A 29 -1.38 4.09 -10.62
CA LEU A 29 -0.16 3.48 -11.15
C LEU A 29 1.04 4.41 -11.00
N LEU A 30 0.93 5.66 -11.47
CA LEU A 30 2.00 6.63 -11.38
C LEU A 30 2.31 7.01 -9.94
N HIS A 31 1.29 7.16 -9.11
CA HIS A 31 1.45 7.46 -7.69
C HIS A 31 2.14 6.32 -6.93
N GLN A 32 1.75 5.06 -7.17
CA GLN A 32 2.41 3.90 -6.57
C GLN A 32 3.84 3.73 -7.11
N THR A 33 4.07 4.06 -8.37
CA THR A 33 5.42 4.08 -8.95
C THR A 33 6.31 5.08 -8.21
N ASP A 34 5.88 6.33 -8.03
CA ASP A 34 6.64 7.37 -7.33
C ASP A 34 6.85 7.04 -5.84
N LYS A 35 5.82 6.51 -5.19
CA LYS A 35 5.89 6.15 -3.77
C LYS A 35 6.90 5.03 -3.50
N LEU A 36 6.93 4.00 -4.35
CA LEU A 36 7.73 2.79 -4.12
C LEU A 36 9.14 2.86 -4.73
N LEU A 37 9.41 3.80 -5.65
CA LEU A 37 10.75 3.98 -6.20
C LEU A 37 11.77 4.52 -5.18
N ILE A 38 11.31 5.06 -4.05
CA ILE A 38 12.22 5.58 -3.02
C ILE A 38 13.09 4.48 -2.41
N GLY A 39 12.57 3.26 -2.24
CA GLY A 39 13.36 2.13 -1.75
C GLY A 39 14.57 1.83 -2.62
N PRO A 40 14.41 1.57 -3.93
CA PRO A 40 15.51 1.40 -4.87
C PRO A 40 16.46 2.61 -4.98
N LEU A 41 15.99 3.83 -4.69
CA LEU A 41 16.82 5.05 -4.64
C LEU A 41 17.50 5.31 -3.28
N GLN A 42 17.41 4.39 -2.34
CA GLN A 42 17.97 4.56 -0.98
C GLN A 42 19.42 5.02 -1.02
N THR A 43 20.31 4.27 -1.66
CA THR A 43 21.75 4.57 -1.67
C THR A 43 22.07 5.94 -2.27
N PRO A 44 21.63 6.30 -3.50
CA PRO A 44 21.96 7.59 -4.09
C PRO A 44 21.36 8.77 -3.31
N ILE A 45 20.21 8.62 -2.67
CA ILE A 45 19.64 9.69 -1.83
C ILE A 45 20.43 9.84 -0.53
N MET A 46 20.73 8.73 0.15
CA MET A 46 21.53 8.75 1.39
C MET A 46 22.91 9.35 1.15
N ASP A 47 23.56 9.00 0.05
CA ASP A 47 24.89 9.53 -0.32
C ASP A 47 24.84 11.04 -0.59
N THR A 48 23.79 11.53 -1.26
CA THR A 48 23.60 12.95 -1.56
C THR A 48 23.57 13.81 -0.29
N PHE A 49 22.85 13.36 0.73
CA PHE A 49 22.67 14.12 1.97
C PHE A 49 23.52 13.62 3.13
N LYS A 50 24.36 12.60 2.92
CA LYS A 50 25.19 11.93 3.94
C LYS A 50 24.35 11.49 5.15
N MET A 51 23.25 10.80 4.86
CA MET A 51 22.28 10.37 5.87
C MET A 51 22.75 9.14 6.62
N THR A 52 22.34 9.03 7.89
CA THR A 52 22.32 7.77 8.64
C THR A 52 21.09 6.93 8.25
N TYR A 53 21.09 5.64 8.58
CA TYR A 53 19.94 4.77 8.38
C TYR A 53 18.74 5.17 9.26
N THR A 54 18.98 5.73 10.43
CA THR A 54 17.92 6.34 11.28
C THR A 54 17.25 7.51 10.55
N GLN A 55 18.01 8.39 9.93
CA GLN A 55 17.49 9.51 9.15
C GLN A 55 16.68 9.01 7.93
N TRP A 56 17.14 7.96 7.27
CA TRP A 56 16.40 7.29 6.20
C TRP A 56 15.07 6.73 6.70
N GLY A 57 15.05 6.08 7.86
CA GLY A 57 13.84 5.61 8.52
C GLY A 57 12.85 6.74 8.81
N LEU A 58 13.33 7.89 9.30
CA LEU A 58 12.51 9.08 9.58
C LEU A 58 11.83 9.62 8.31
N ILE A 59 12.52 9.65 7.17
CA ILE A 59 11.94 10.10 5.90
C ILE A 59 10.75 9.21 5.50
N ASN A 60 10.94 7.89 5.53
CA ASN A 60 9.91 6.96 5.13
C ASN A 60 8.73 6.95 6.12
N SER A 61 9.02 7.09 7.40
CA SER A 61 7.99 7.19 8.44
C SER A 61 7.24 8.52 8.41
N GLY A 62 7.91 9.61 8.06
CA GLY A 62 7.33 10.96 8.02
C GLY A 62 6.13 11.05 7.07
N ALA A 63 6.23 10.48 5.88
CA ALA A 63 5.11 10.44 4.93
C ALA A 63 3.89 9.66 5.48
N LEU A 64 4.14 8.53 6.15
CA LEU A 64 3.09 7.71 6.76
C LEU A 64 2.42 8.42 7.94
N ILE A 65 3.19 9.11 8.79
CA ILE A 65 2.66 9.92 9.91
C ILE A 65 1.78 11.04 9.38
N VAL A 66 2.28 11.82 8.42
CA VAL A 66 1.52 12.92 7.81
C VAL A 66 0.25 12.39 7.16
N GLY A 67 0.34 11.29 6.39
CA GLY A 67 -0.82 10.62 5.82
C GLY A 67 -1.88 10.29 6.87
N THR A 68 -1.47 9.69 7.99
CA THR A 68 -2.40 9.34 9.08
C THR A 68 -3.13 10.57 9.62
N LEU A 69 -2.44 11.69 9.81
CA LEU A 69 -3.02 12.91 10.33
C LEU A 69 -4.03 13.56 9.36
N PHE A 70 -3.80 13.41 8.06
CA PHE A 70 -4.66 14.01 7.03
C PHE A 70 -5.85 13.13 6.61
N TYR A 71 -5.91 11.85 6.97
CA TYR A 71 -7.03 10.96 6.65
C TYR A 71 -8.41 11.52 7.06
N PRO A 72 -8.60 11.99 8.32
CA PRO A 72 -9.89 12.56 8.74
C PRO A 72 -10.27 13.80 7.94
N LEU A 73 -9.29 14.65 7.61
CA LEU A 73 -9.50 15.86 6.82
C LEU A 73 -9.97 15.53 5.41
N TRP A 74 -9.30 14.60 4.72
CA TRP A 74 -9.70 14.18 3.38
C TRP A 74 -11.06 13.48 3.36
N GLY A 75 -11.37 12.69 4.38
CA GLY A 75 -12.70 12.10 4.56
C GLY A 75 -13.78 13.18 4.63
N TRP A 76 -13.61 14.17 5.51
CA TRP A 76 -14.54 15.29 5.66
C TRP A 76 -14.65 16.15 4.39
N LEU A 77 -13.52 16.46 3.74
CA LEU A 77 -13.50 17.20 2.47
C LEU A 77 -14.25 16.45 1.39
N SER A 78 -14.01 15.14 1.25
CA SER A 78 -14.66 14.28 0.26
C SER A 78 -16.15 14.15 0.49
N ASP A 79 -16.61 14.31 1.74
CA ASP A 79 -18.03 14.32 2.06
C ASP A 79 -18.71 15.63 1.69
N LYS A 80 -18.00 16.74 1.74
CA LYS A 80 -18.57 18.08 1.59
C LYS A 80 -18.39 18.67 0.19
N TYR A 81 -17.31 18.33 -0.50
CA TYR A 81 -16.93 18.95 -1.76
C TYR A 81 -16.92 17.93 -2.92
N ASN A 82 -16.74 18.46 -4.13
CA ASN A 82 -16.62 17.65 -5.35
C ASN A 82 -15.36 16.79 -5.32
N ARG A 83 -15.55 15.46 -5.31
CA ARG A 83 -14.47 14.47 -5.18
C ARG A 83 -13.51 14.49 -6.36
N GLY A 84 -13.98 14.74 -7.58
CA GLY A 84 -13.12 14.85 -8.75
C GLY A 84 -12.13 16.02 -8.62
N LYS A 85 -12.59 17.19 -8.16
CA LYS A 85 -11.73 18.36 -7.93
C LYS A 85 -10.75 18.14 -6.77
N LEU A 86 -11.20 17.45 -5.71
CA LEU A 86 -10.33 17.08 -4.58
C LEU A 86 -9.22 16.12 -5.01
N LEU A 87 -9.53 15.13 -5.84
CA LEU A 87 -8.52 14.20 -6.38
C LEU A 87 -7.54 14.90 -7.33
N ALA A 88 -8.02 15.91 -8.10
CA ALA A 88 -7.12 16.76 -8.86
C ALA A 88 -6.17 17.55 -7.96
N ALA A 89 -6.68 18.12 -6.86
CA ALA A 89 -5.86 18.81 -5.87
C ALA A 89 -4.86 17.84 -5.21
N ALA A 90 -5.25 16.62 -4.87
CA ALA A 90 -4.36 15.60 -4.34
C ALA A 90 -3.22 15.28 -5.33
N SER A 91 -3.54 15.05 -6.60
CA SER A 91 -2.53 14.81 -7.64
C SER A 91 -1.57 16.00 -7.82
N PHE A 92 -2.08 17.24 -7.71
CA PHE A 92 -1.26 18.43 -7.76
C PHE A 92 -0.33 18.53 -6.53
N ILE A 93 -0.82 18.24 -5.34
CA ILE A 93 -0.03 18.20 -4.10
C ILE A 93 1.08 17.16 -4.23
N TRP A 94 0.74 15.94 -4.64
CA TRP A 94 1.73 14.88 -4.89
C TRP A 94 2.84 15.35 -5.84
N GLY A 95 2.48 15.80 -7.04
CA GLY A 95 3.48 16.24 -8.02
C GLY A 95 4.34 17.40 -7.51
N SER A 96 3.74 18.37 -6.82
CA SER A 96 4.45 19.53 -6.25
C SER A 96 5.40 19.13 -5.13
N THR A 97 4.98 18.26 -4.20
CA THR A 97 5.83 17.80 -3.08
C THR A 97 6.97 16.91 -3.57
N THR A 98 6.76 16.10 -4.60
CA THR A 98 7.83 15.33 -5.26
C THR A 98 8.84 16.27 -5.94
N TRP A 99 8.40 17.31 -6.62
CA TRP A 99 9.29 18.34 -7.17
C TRP A 99 10.10 19.06 -6.10
N LEU A 100 9.46 19.50 -5.02
CA LEU A 100 10.13 20.13 -3.89
C LEU A 100 11.16 19.21 -3.24
N SER A 101 10.89 17.91 -3.22
CA SER A 101 11.86 16.92 -2.71
C SER A 101 13.11 16.83 -3.59
N ALA A 102 12.95 16.94 -4.93
CA ALA A 102 14.09 16.99 -5.85
C ALA A 102 14.96 18.25 -5.68
N LEU A 103 14.35 19.35 -5.26
CA LEU A 103 15.04 20.65 -5.05
C LEU A 103 15.63 20.81 -3.64
N ALA A 104 15.44 19.84 -2.74
CA ALA A 104 15.88 19.95 -1.36
C ALA A 104 17.42 20.11 -1.25
N PRO A 105 17.91 21.17 -0.61
CA PRO A 105 19.36 21.41 -0.50
C PRO A 105 20.02 20.62 0.63
N ASN A 106 19.26 20.08 1.56
CA ASN A 106 19.75 19.37 2.73
C ASN A 106 18.72 18.37 3.28
N PHE A 107 19.16 17.54 4.22
CA PHE A 107 18.33 16.52 4.86
C PHE A 107 17.04 17.08 5.47
N ASN A 108 17.09 18.18 6.21
CA ASN A 108 15.89 18.70 6.89
C ASN A 108 14.82 19.15 5.91
N THR A 109 15.23 19.83 4.83
CA THR A 109 14.29 20.23 3.76
C THR A 109 13.75 19.00 3.05
N PHE A 110 14.59 18.00 2.76
CA PHE A 110 14.16 16.75 2.15
C PHE A 110 13.18 15.97 3.05
N LEU A 111 13.45 15.91 4.35
CA LEU A 111 12.53 15.28 5.32
C LEU A 111 11.16 15.96 5.30
N VAL A 112 11.10 17.29 5.35
CA VAL A 112 9.84 18.04 5.34
C VAL A 112 9.08 17.84 4.02
N THR A 113 9.76 18.01 2.90
CA THR A 113 9.11 17.90 1.58
C THR A 113 8.68 16.47 1.29
N ARG A 114 9.48 15.46 1.66
CA ARG A 114 9.11 14.05 1.47
C ARG A 114 8.02 13.60 2.44
N SER A 115 8.03 14.08 3.69
CA SER A 115 6.92 13.84 4.62
C SER A 115 5.61 14.45 4.13
N SER A 116 5.66 15.60 3.44
CA SER A 116 4.49 16.26 2.88
C SER A 116 3.79 15.45 1.78
N THR A 117 4.46 14.48 1.14
CA THR A 117 3.80 13.57 0.20
C THR A 117 2.73 12.70 0.87
N GLY A 118 2.77 12.53 2.20
CA GLY A 118 1.71 11.85 2.95
C GLY A 118 0.35 12.58 2.90
N ILE A 119 0.34 13.88 2.57
CA ILE A 119 -0.91 14.66 2.49
C ILE A 119 -1.85 14.08 1.43
N ASP A 120 -1.34 13.77 0.25
CA ASP A 120 -2.13 13.25 -0.86
C ASP A 120 -2.47 11.76 -0.74
N ASP A 121 -1.62 10.95 -0.10
CA ASP A 121 -1.88 9.54 0.20
C ASP A 121 -3.23 9.32 0.89
N SER A 122 -3.67 10.28 1.68
CA SER A 122 -4.94 10.23 2.43
C SER A 122 -6.18 10.47 1.56
N SER A 123 -6.04 10.79 0.28
CA SER A 123 -7.14 11.09 -0.64
C SER A 123 -7.85 9.85 -1.21
N TYR A 124 -7.25 8.67 -1.12
CA TYR A 124 -7.80 7.43 -1.68
C TYR A 124 -9.25 7.10 -1.26
N PRO A 125 -9.69 7.32 -0.01
CA PRO A 125 -11.09 7.09 0.36
C PRO A 125 -12.09 7.85 -0.51
N GLY A 126 -11.76 9.10 -0.88
CA GLY A 126 -12.58 9.90 -1.80
C GLY A 126 -12.70 9.28 -3.21
N MET A 127 -11.60 8.72 -3.72
CA MET A 127 -11.56 8.01 -5.00
C MET A 127 -12.41 6.74 -4.96
N TYR A 128 -12.24 5.89 -3.95
CA TYR A 128 -13.04 4.67 -3.79
C TYR A 128 -14.52 4.96 -3.59
N SER A 129 -14.85 6.03 -2.86
CA SER A 129 -16.23 6.52 -2.71
C SER A 129 -16.83 6.91 -4.06
N LEU A 130 -16.09 7.65 -4.91
CA LEU A 130 -16.56 8.02 -6.24
C LEU A 130 -16.76 6.80 -7.16
N ILE A 131 -15.87 5.81 -7.08
CA ILE A 131 -16.01 4.55 -7.82
C ILE A 131 -17.26 3.79 -7.36
N SER A 132 -17.56 3.80 -6.06
CA SER A 132 -18.74 3.12 -5.53
C SER A 132 -20.05 3.72 -6.06
N ASP A 133 -20.06 5.00 -6.35
CA ASP A 133 -21.21 5.69 -6.91
C ASP A 133 -21.32 5.58 -8.44
N LEU A 134 -20.18 5.33 -9.12
CA LEU A 134 -20.13 5.16 -10.59
C LEU A 134 -20.47 3.73 -11.05
N TYR A 135 -20.25 2.74 -10.20
CA TYR A 135 -20.36 1.33 -10.56
C TYR A 135 -21.31 0.57 -9.64
N SER A 136 -22.18 -0.25 -10.24
CA SER A 136 -23.07 -1.10 -9.46
C SER A 136 -22.32 -2.12 -8.61
N PRO A 137 -22.88 -2.58 -7.48
CA PRO A 137 -22.27 -3.59 -6.60
C PRO A 137 -21.80 -4.85 -7.33
N LYS A 138 -22.47 -5.24 -8.42
CA LYS A 138 -22.17 -6.44 -9.22
C LYS A 138 -20.80 -6.38 -9.94
N VAL A 139 -20.32 -5.19 -10.30
CA VAL A 139 -19.05 -5.00 -11.05
C VAL A 139 -17.97 -4.27 -10.25
N ARG A 140 -18.35 -3.60 -9.16
CA ARG A 140 -17.49 -2.80 -8.29
C ARG A 140 -16.25 -3.58 -7.80
N GLY A 141 -16.41 -4.84 -7.40
CA GLY A 141 -15.32 -5.69 -6.97
C GLY A 141 -14.27 -5.93 -8.06
N LYS A 142 -14.68 -6.07 -9.33
CA LYS A 142 -13.74 -6.20 -10.47
C LYS A 142 -12.96 -4.90 -10.69
N VAL A 143 -13.64 -3.76 -10.58
CA VAL A 143 -12.99 -2.43 -10.71
C VAL A 143 -11.95 -2.22 -9.62
N TYR A 144 -12.27 -2.52 -8.37
CA TYR A 144 -11.31 -2.44 -7.28
C TYR A 144 -10.15 -3.40 -7.48
N GLY A 145 -10.40 -4.63 -7.92
CA GLY A 145 -9.34 -5.60 -8.23
C GLY A 145 -8.36 -5.10 -9.29
N ILE A 146 -8.86 -4.45 -10.36
CA ILE A 146 -8.01 -3.85 -11.40
C ILE A 146 -7.15 -2.71 -10.80
N LEU A 147 -7.73 -1.85 -9.96
CA LEU A 147 -7.00 -0.76 -9.33
C LEU A 147 -5.93 -1.27 -8.35
N GLN A 148 -6.18 -2.35 -7.63
CA GLN A 148 -5.18 -2.94 -6.74
C GLN A 148 -3.95 -3.50 -7.46
N LEU A 149 -4.06 -3.86 -8.74
CA LEU A 149 -2.90 -4.28 -9.55
C LEU A 149 -1.89 -3.14 -9.77
N THR A 150 -2.30 -1.89 -9.57
CA THR A 150 -1.41 -0.73 -9.73
C THR A 150 -0.26 -0.73 -8.73
N GLN A 151 -0.43 -1.30 -7.54
CA GLN A 151 0.62 -1.35 -6.53
C GLN A 151 1.80 -2.25 -6.95
N PRO A 152 1.62 -3.54 -7.25
CA PRO A 152 2.75 -4.38 -7.68
C PRO A 152 3.33 -3.95 -9.03
N ILE A 153 2.49 -3.50 -9.97
CA ILE A 153 2.95 -3.00 -11.27
C ILE A 153 3.74 -1.69 -11.07
N GLY A 154 3.23 -0.77 -10.26
CA GLY A 154 3.93 0.48 -9.93
C GLY A 154 5.26 0.24 -9.24
N TYR A 155 5.33 -0.76 -8.35
CA TYR A 155 6.60 -1.14 -7.71
C TYR A 155 7.63 -1.65 -8.74
N LEU A 156 7.21 -2.52 -9.65
CA LEU A 156 8.09 -3.00 -10.73
C LEU A 156 8.59 -1.85 -11.62
N ILE A 157 7.68 -0.97 -12.05
CA ILE A 157 8.03 0.19 -12.89
C ILE A 157 8.98 1.13 -12.13
N GLY A 158 8.65 1.46 -10.87
CA GLY A 158 9.48 2.32 -10.02
C GLY A 158 10.88 1.74 -9.81
N MET A 159 10.98 0.44 -9.56
CA MET A 159 12.25 -0.25 -9.41
C MET A 159 13.08 -0.20 -10.70
N VAL A 160 12.48 -0.48 -11.87
CA VAL A 160 13.18 -0.41 -13.15
C VAL A 160 13.68 1.02 -13.42
N ILE A 161 12.82 2.02 -13.20
CA ILE A 161 13.19 3.44 -13.35
C ILE A 161 14.35 3.78 -12.42
N ALA A 162 14.26 3.44 -11.15
CA ALA A 162 15.28 3.77 -10.17
C ALA A 162 16.63 3.09 -10.45
N LEU A 163 16.63 1.78 -10.76
CA LEU A 163 17.87 1.03 -10.95
C LEU A 163 18.50 1.29 -12.34
N MET A 164 17.70 1.38 -13.40
CA MET A 164 18.23 1.45 -14.76
C MET A 164 18.39 2.88 -15.28
N LEU A 165 17.56 3.82 -14.84
CA LEU A 165 17.53 5.16 -15.42
C LEU A 165 18.20 6.24 -14.56
N THR A 166 18.52 6.00 -13.30
CA THR A 166 19.15 7.00 -12.43
C THR A 166 20.47 7.51 -13.02
N GLY A 167 21.33 6.61 -13.48
CA GLY A 167 22.61 6.96 -14.11
C GLY A 167 22.42 7.67 -15.47
N VAL A 168 21.49 7.20 -16.29
CA VAL A 168 21.19 7.76 -17.61
C VAL A 168 20.61 9.17 -17.52
N LEU A 169 19.75 9.39 -16.55
CA LEU A 169 19.07 10.68 -16.33
C LEU A 169 19.93 11.69 -15.56
N GLY A 170 21.12 11.30 -15.09
CA GLY A 170 22.03 12.19 -14.37
C GLY A 170 21.70 12.41 -12.89
N GLY A 171 20.95 11.50 -12.28
CA GLY A 171 20.66 11.46 -10.84
C GLY A 171 19.20 11.23 -10.48
N TRP A 172 18.98 10.88 -9.22
CA TRP A 172 17.65 10.60 -8.67
C TRP A 172 16.71 11.83 -8.70
N GLN A 173 17.26 13.04 -8.62
CA GLN A 173 16.48 14.28 -8.68
C GLN A 173 15.69 14.40 -9.99
N ASN A 174 16.32 14.03 -11.11
CA ASN A 174 15.67 14.08 -12.42
C ASN A 174 14.50 13.08 -12.53
N ILE A 175 14.58 11.95 -11.84
CA ILE A 175 13.45 11.03 -11.75
C ILE A 175 12.27 11.71 -11.02
N PHE A 176 12.52 12.37 -9.90
CA PHE A 176 11.48 13.09 -9.14
C PHE A 176 10.91 14.28 -9.93
N PHE A 177 11.72 14.98 -10.73
CA PHE A 177 11.19 16.01 -11.66
C PHE A 177 10.26 15.41 -12.69
N ILE A 178 10.57 14.24 -13.24
CA ILE A 178 9.71 13.56 -14.23
C ILE A 178 8.42 13.07 -13.57
N THR A 179 8.52 12.31 -12.46
CA THR A 179 7.33 11.75 -11.79
C THR A 179 6.45 12.83 -11.22
N GLY A 180 7.01 13.88 -10.62
CA GLY A 180 6.28 15.04 -10.13
C GLY A 180 5.60 15.82 -11.25
N SER A 181 6.26 16.02 -12.42
CA SER A 181 5.64 16.65 -13.59
C SER A 181 4.46 15.84 -14.11
N LEU A 182 4.57 14.52 -14.14
CA LEU A 182 3.46 13.62 -14.50
C LEU A 182 2.30 13.75 -13.50
N GLY A 183 2.59 13.88 -12.20
CA GLY A 183 1.58 14.13 -11.17
C GLY A 183 0.83 15.45 -11.38
N ILE A 184 1.56 16.54 -11.67
CA ILE A 184 0.97 17.86 -11.96
C ILE A 184 0.14 17.80 -13.25
N LEU A 185 0.67 17.21 -14.33
CA LEU A 185 -0.07 17.04 -15.58
C LEU A 185 -1.37 16.25 -15.36
N LEU A 186 -1.28 15.18 -14.60
CA LEU A 186 -2.43 14.34 -14.29
C LEU A 186 -3.47 15.07 -13.45
N ALA A 187 -3.07 16.01 -12.60
CA ALA A 187 -4.01 16.88 -11.88
C ALA A 187 -4.92 17.67 -12.84
N PHE A 188 -4.36 18.23 -13.91
CA PHE A 188 -5.17 18.88 -14.95
C PHE A 188 -6.07 17.87 -15.67
N VAL A 189 -5.55 16.69 -16.03
CA VAL A 189 -6.38 15.66 -16.68
C VAL A 189 -7.55 15.27 -15.78
N ILE A 190 -7.32 15.00 -14.49
CA ILE A 190 -8.37 14.66 -13.52
C ILE A 190 -9.38 15.80 -13.42
N PHE A 191 -8.92 17.05 -13.29
CA PHE A 191 -9.78 18.22 -13.13
C PHE A 191 -10.78 18.39 -14.27
N PHE A 192 -10.35 18.17 -15.52
CA PHE A 192 -11.18 18.37 -16.70
C PHE A 192 -11.99 17.11 -17.09
N THR A 193 -11.56 15.91 -16.73
CA THR A 193 -12.18 14.67 -17.21
C THR A 193 -13.04 13.96 -16.17
N VAL A 194 -12.66 14.03 -14.89
CA VAL A 194 -13.37 13.32 -13.82
C VAL A 194 -14.54 14.14 -13.31
N LYS A 195 -15.74 13.64 -13.57
CA LYS A 195 -16.98 14.25 -13.10
C LYS A 195 -17.47 13.56 -11.84
N ASP A 196 -17.82 14.35 -10.83
CA ASP A 196 -18.48 13.81 -9.64
C ASP A 196 -19.92 13.41 -9.95
N VAL A 197 -20.42 12.42 -9.23
CA VAL A 197 -21.80 11.92 -9.38
C VAL A 197 -22.50 11.94 -8.02
N PRO A 198 -23.85 12.01 -8.01
CA PRO A 198 -24.59 11.95 -6.76
C PRO A 198 -24.27 10.68 -5.97
N ARG A 199 -24.28 10.78 -4.64
CA ARG A 199 -24.02 9.65 -3.76
C ARG A 199 -25.11 8.61 -3.88
N GLY A 200 -24.72 7.32 -3.90
CA GLY A 200 -25.64 6.20 -4.05
C GLY A 200 -26.12 5.97 -5.48
N SER A 201 -25.63 6.75 -6.48
CA SER A 201 -26.08 6.60 -7.88
C SER A 201 -25.71 5.25 -8.51
N GLY A 202 -24.73 4.53 -7.96
CA GLY A 202 -24.37 3.17 -8.37
C GLY A 202 -25.30 2.06 -7.85
N GLU A 203 -26.24 2.38 -6.95
CA GLU A 203 -27.14 1.43 -6.30
C GLU A 203 -28.58 1.67 -6.75
N GLU A 204 -29.14 0.73 -7.52
CA GLU A 204 -30.51 0.83 -8.06
C GLU A 204 -31.56 0.99 -6.94
N GLU A 205 -31.29 0.40 -5.76
CA GLU A 205 -32.18 0.40 -4.60
C GLU A 205 -32.22 1.77 -3.86
N LEU A 206 -31.18 2.60 -4.05
CA LEU A 206 -31.06 3.91 -3.40
C LEU A 206 -31.45 5.08 -4.32
N GLN A 207 -31.88 4.80 -5.56
CA GLN A 207 -32.32 5.84 -6.49
C GLN A 207 -33.57 6.53 -5.95
N GLY A 208 -33.43 7.81 -5.65
CA GLY A 208 -34.53 8.65 -5.11
C GLY A 208 -34.69 8.60 -3.58
N VAL A 209 -33.81 7.93 -2.86
CA VAL A 209 -33.77 7.93 -1.40
C VAL A 209 -32.67 8.88 -0.91
N GLU A 210 -33.04 9.85 -0.08
CA GLU A 210 -32.02 10.65 0.63
C GLU A 210 -31.22 9.74 1.57
N VAL A 211 -29.97 9.45 1.22
CA VAL A 211 -29.07 8.66 2.06
C VAL A 211 -28.69 9.48 3.29
N LYS A 212 -29.38 9.25 4.41
CA LYS A 212 -29.03 9.86 5.69
C LYS A 212 -27.62 9.40 6.10
N GLN A 213 -26.74 10.35 6.34
CA GLN A 213 -25.41 10.06 6.88
C GLN A 213 -25.54 9.29 8.20
N HIS A 214 -24.93 8.12 8.29
CA HIS A 214 -24.86 7.37 9.55
C HIS A 214 -24.06 8.19 10.55
N LYS A 215 -24.69 8.60 11.65
CA LYS A 215 -23.98 9.27 12.74
C LYS A 215 -23.03 8.27 13.40
N PHE A 216 -21.77 8.66 13.51
CA PHE A 216 -20.74 7.89 14.22
C PHE A 216 -21.22 7.54 15.64
N ASN A 217 -21.21 6.25 16.00
CA ASN A 217 -21.74 5.77 17.27
C ASN A 217 -20.60 5.37 18.23
N TRP A 218 -20.26 6.24 19.18
CA TRP A 218 -19.26 5.99 20.20
C TRP A 218 -19.52 4.72 21.04
N LYS A 219 -20.79 4.35 21.28
CA LYS A 219 -21.14 3.12 22.02
C LYS A 219 -20.78 1.87 21.21
N ALA A 220 -20.97 1.89 19.88
CA ALA A 220 -20.57 0.81 19.00
C ALA A 220 -19.03 0.65 18.96
N LEU A 221 -18.29 1.77 18.93
CA LEU A 221 -16.83 1.77 19.01
C LEU A 221 -16.32 1.14 20.31
N SER A 222 -16.95 1.47 21.46
CA SER A 222 -16.54 0.90 22.75
C SER A 222 -16.72 -0.61 22.84
N GLN A 223 -17.66 -1.20 22.10
CA GLN A 223 -17.87 -2.66 22.05
C GLN A 223 -16.73 -3.38 21.31
N ILE A 224 -16.12 -2.71 20.31
CA ILE A 224 -14.97 -3.26 19.58
C ILE A 224 -13.79 -3.49 20.54
N PHE A 225 -13.50 -2.50 21.41
CA PHE A 225 -12.40 -2.60 22.36
C PHE A 225 -12.62 -3.59 23.51
N LYS A 226 -13.85 -4.08 23.71
CA LYS A 226 -14.15 -5.11 24.74
C LYS A 226 -13.87 -6.53 24.28
N ARG A 227 -13.68 -6.78 22.97
CA ARG A 227 -13.47 -8.12 22.41
C ARG A 227 -11.98 -8.47 22.37
N LYS A 228 -11.55 -9.43 23.20
CA LYS A 228 -10.15 -9.90 23.26
C LYS A 228 -9.62 -10.39 21.90
N SER A 229 -10.46 -11.08 21.11
CA SER A 229 -10.09 -11.55 19.76
C SER A 229 -9.71 -10.42 18.81
N LEU A 230 -10.33 -9.25 18.92
CA LEU A 230 -9.97 -8.09 18.07
C LEU A 230 -8.63 -7.48 18.48
N TRP A 231 -8.29 -7.50 19.78
CA TRP A 231 -6.97 -7.05 20.22
C TRP A 231 -5.83 -7.92 19.67
N MET A 232 -6.05 -9.23 19.52
CA MET A 232 -5.07 -10.13 18.90
C MET A 232 -4.90 -9.78 17.40
N VAL A 233 -6.01 -9.54 16.68
CA VAL A 233 -5.97 -9.09 15.29
C VAL A 233 -5.24 -7.76 15.15
N TYR A 234 -5.50 -6.81 16.06
CA TYR A 234 -4.85 -5.49 16.05
C TYR A 234 -3.35 -5.57 16.39
N ALA A 235 -2.96 -6.40 17.34
CA ALA A 235 -1.56 -6.65 17.66
C ALA A 235 -0.82 -7.28 16.46
N GLN A 236 -1.47 -8.24 15.80
CA GLN A 236 -0.95 -8.84 14.57
C GLN A 236 -0.87 -7.81 13.43
N GLY A 237 -1.86 -6.92 13.25
CA GLY A 237 -1.81 -5.84 12.27
C GLY A 237 -0.64 -4.90 12.51
N PHE A 238 -0.39 -4.51 13.78
CA PHE A 238 0.73 -3.65 14.15
C PHE A 238 2.09 -4.28 13.82
N THR A 239 2.32 -5.53 14.23
CA THR A 239 3.61 -6.22 14.04
C THR A 239 3.74 -6.81 12.64
N GLY A 240 2.66 -7.31 12.06
CA GLY A 240 2.65 -7.97 10.75
C GLY A 240 3.02 -7.07 9.58
N VAL A 241 2.84 -5.75 9.72
CA VAL A 241 3.21 -4.76 8.71
C VAL A 241 4.72 -4.42 8.70
N PHE A 242 5.45 -4.76 9.78
CA PHE A 242 6.89 -4.46 9.90
C PHE A 242 7.72 -5.03 8.75
N PRO A 243 7.62 -6.34 8.41
CA PRO A 243 8.43 -6.90 7.35
C PRO A 243 8.21 -6.24 6.01
N TRP A 244 6.97 -5.89 5.67
CA TRP A 244 6.67 -5.14 4.44
C TRP A 244 7.44 -3.81 4.38
N ASN A 245 7.34 -3.00 5.43
CA ASN A 245 7.97 -1.67 5.44
C ASN A 245 9.49 -1.77 5.51
N VAL A 246 10.03 -2.66 6.34
CA VAL A 246 11.49 -2.83 6.47
C VAL A 246 12.08 -3.34 5.16
N ILE A 247 11.51 -4.37 4.55
CA ILE A 247 12.00 -4.90 3.27
C ILE A 247 11.87 -3.84 2.17
N THR A 248 10.72 -3.18 2.04
CA THR A 248 10.49 -2.17 0.99
C THR A 248 11.51 -1.05 1.02
N TYR A 249 11.90 -0.58 2.21
CA TYR A 249 12.76 0.60 2.34
C TYR A 249 14.24 0.30 2.54
N TYR A 250 14.63 -0.92 2.91
CA TYR A 250 16.02 -1.24 3.26
C TYR A 250 16.66 -2.33 2.40
N ILE A 251 15.88 -3.17 1.71
CA ILE A 251 16.43 -4.33 0.98
C ILE A 251 17.37 -3.90 -0.15
N PHE A 252 17.08 -2.80 -0.85
CA PHE A 252 17.91 -2.35 -1.98
C PHE A 252 19.25 -1.83 -1.51
N GLY A 253 19.27 -1.05 -0.42
CA GLY A 253 20.52 -0.65 0.22
C GLY A 253 21.34 -1.85 0.68
N TYR A 254 20.73 -2.84 1.33
CA TYR A 254 21.37 -4.08 1.73
C TYR A 254 21.98 -4.83 0.54
N LEU A 255 21.25 -4.97 -0.55
CA LEU A 255 21.73 -5.67 -1.75
C LEU A 255 22.94 -4.96 -2.37
N GLY A 256 22.90 -3.63 -2.45
CA GLY A 256 23.98 -2.84 -3.01
C GLY A 256 25.21 -2.73 -2.09
N THR A 257 24.99 -2.33 -0.83
CA THR A 257 26.11 -1.97 0.08
C THR A 257 26.73 -3.16 0.81
N GLU A 258 25.92 -4.13 1.27
CA GLU A 258 26.42 -5.27 2.05
C GLU A 258 26.66 -6.52 1.20
N ARG A 259 25.80 -6.76 0.18
CA ARG A 259 25.99 -7.90 -0.73
C ARG A 259 26.83 -7.57 -1.95
N GLY A 260 27.00 -6.28 -2.28
CA GLY A 260 27.78 -5.85 -3.44
C GLY A 260 27.11 -6.19 -4.78
N TYR A 261 25.78 -6.36 -4.81
CA TYR A 261 25.05 -6.66 -6.02
C TYR A 261 24.84 -5.40 -6.85
N ASN A 262 25.12 -5.50 -8.14
CA ASN A 262 24.84 -4.41 -9.08
C ASN A 262 23.33 -4.31 -9.39
N GLU A 263 22.94 -3.23 -10.08
CA GLU A 263 21.54 -2.92 -10.38
C GLU A 263 20.86 -4.05 -11.19
N THR A 264 21.57 -4.65 -12.14
CA THR A 264 21.04 -5.75 -12.96
C THR A 264 20.77 -7.00 -12.13
N THR A 265 21.69 -7.38 -11.25
CA THR A 265 21.51 -8.53 -10.35
C THR A 265 20.37 -8.27 -9.38
N THR A 266 20.30 -7.07 -8.81
CA THR A 266 19.21 -6.63 -7.93
C THR A 266 17.86 -6.72 -8.65
N LEU A 267 17.78 -6.25 -9.89
CA LEU A 267 16.57 -6.32 -10.71
C LEU A 267 16.14 -7.77 -10.98
N LEU A 268 17.09 -8.64 -11.34
CA LEU A 268 16.81 -10.05 -11.63
C LEU A 268 16.32 -10.83 -10.40
N ILE A 269 16.70 -10.43 -9.20
CA ILE A 269 16.22 -11.02 -7.93
C ILE A 269 14.86 -10.45 -7.55
N MET A 270 14.73 -9.12 -7.56
CA MET A 270 13.57 -8.46 -7.00
C MET A 270 12.35 -8.46 -7.91
N ALA A 271 12.52 -8.44 -9.24
CA ALA A 271 11.38 -8.45 -10.16
C ALA A 271 10.54 -9.75 -10.06
N PRO A 272 11.12 -10.95 -10.10
CA PRO A 272 10.38 -12.18 -9.86
C PRO A 272 9.76 -12.22 -8.45
N ALA A 273 10.48 -11.73 -7.43
CA ALA A 273 9.98 -11.68 -6.06
C ALA A 273 8.71 -10.82 -5.94
N ILE A 274 8.69 -9.63 -6.57
CA ILE A 274 7.50 -8.74 -6.57
C ILE A 274 6.32 -9.39 -7.33
N LEU A 275 6.58 -10.09 -8.44
CA LEU A 275 5.52 -10.83 -9.14
C LEU A 275 4.95 -11.97 -8.31
N LEU A 276 5.79 -12.72 -7.61
CA LEU A 276 5.36 -13.79 -6.72
C LEU A 276 4.64 -13.25 -5.48
N LEU A 277 5.06 -12.10 -4.96
CA LEU A 277 4.32 -11.40 -3.90
C LEU A 277 2.89 -11.06 -4.37
N ALA A 278 2.72 -10.53 -5.57
CA ALA A 278 1.40 -10.26 -6.13
C ALA A 278 0.54 -11.55 -6.28
N ALA A 279 1.16 -12.67 -6.67
CA ALA A 279 0.49 -13.97 -6.76
C ALA A 279 0.16 -14.58 -5.38
N GLY A 280 0.91 -14.23 -4.36
CA GLY A 280 0.72 -14.69 -2.99
C GLY A 280 -0.61 -14.25 -2.36
N TYR A 281 -1.09 -13.03 -2.67
CA TYR A 281 -2.38 -12.54 -2.14
C TYR A 281 -3.56 -13.46 -2.48
N PRO A 282 -3.85 -13.76 -3.76
CA PRO A 282 -4.94 -14.69 -4.10
C PRO A 282 -4.68 -16.12 -3.65
N ALA A 283 -3.43 -16.57 -3.65
CA ALA A 283 -3.07 -17.91 -3.19
C ALA A 283 -3.33 -18.09 -1.68
N GLY A 284 -2.95 -17.13 -0.87
CA GLY A 284 -3.21 -17.12 0.57
C GLY A 284 -4.69 -17.07 0.90
N GLY A 285 -5.46 -16.19 0.22
CA GLY A 285 -6.90 -16.12 0.38
C GLY A 285 -7.60 -17.42 -0.01
N TRP A 286 -7.23 -18.01 -1.16
CA TRP A 286 -7.78 -19.29 -1.60
C TRP A 286 -7.47 -20.43 -0.60
N LEU A 287 -6.24 -20.49 -0.09
CA LEU A 287 -5.86 -21.50 0.91
C LEU A 287 -6.67 -21.34 2.20
N GLY A 288 -6.80 -20.11 2.68
CA GLY A 288 -7.59 -19.80 3.87
C GLY A 288 -9.05 -20.22 3.73
N ASP A 289 -9.70 -19.87 2.63
CA ASP A 289 -11.09 -20.26 2.37
C ASP A 289 -11.26 -21.78 2.19
N LYS A 290 -10.27 -22.44 1.58
CA LYS A 290 -10.28 -23.92 1.42
C LYS A 290 -10.21 -24.62 2.77
N ILE A 291 -9.34 -24.17 3.68
CA ILE A 291 -9.21 -24.75 5.03
C ILE A 291 -10.43 -24.37 5.87
N PHE A 292 -10.93 -23.13 5.75
CA PHE A 292 -12.10 -22.65 6.49
C PHE A 292 -13.37 -23.49 6.25
N LYS A 293 -13.54 -24.04 5.04
CA LYS A 293 -14.63 -24.98 4.74
C LYS A 293 -14.64 -26.24 5.62
N ARG A 294 -13.48 -26.62 6.15
CA ARG A 294 -13.31 -27.82 7.00
C ARG A 294 -13.10 -27.48 8.48
N HIS A 295 -12.52 -26.33 8.76
CA HIS A 295 -12.14 -25.93 10.11
C HIS A 295 -12.34 -24.41 10.29
N LYS A 296 -13.11 -23.98 11.31
CA LYS A 296 -13.45 -22.56 11.55
C LYS A 296 -12.24 -21.63 11.73
N GLY A 297 -11.10 -22.14 12.21
CA GLY A 297 -9.83 -21.42 12.29
C GLY A 297 -8.99 -21.43 11.00
N GLY A 298 -9.54 -21.94 9.88
CA GLY A 298 -8.76 -22.19 8.66
C GLY A 298 -8.05 -20.99 8.07
N ARG A 299 -8.64 -19.80 8.20
CA ARG A 299 -8.02 -18.55 7.74
C ARG A 299 -6.81 -18.15 8.59
N LEU A 300 -6.90 -18.33 9.91
CA LEU A 300 -5.76 -18.10 10.82
C LEU A 300 -4.64 -19.10 10.53
N ILE A 301 -4.97 -20.38 10.34
CA ILE A 301 -4.00 -21.41 9.96
C ILE A 301 -3.28 -21.06 8.65
N ALA A 302 -4.00 -20.58 7.64
CA ALA A 302 -3.39 -20.15 6.39
C ALA A 302 -2.48 -18.92 6.58
N SER A 303 -2.86 -17.99 7.46
CA SER A 303 -2.03 -16.85 7.85
C SER A 303 -0.74 -17.29 8.53
N GLU A 304 -0.83 -18.19 9.52
CA GLU A 304 0.31 -18.73 10.25
C GLU A 304 1.28 -19.49 9.32
N ILE A 305 0.76 -20.32 8.40
CA ILE A 305 1.58 -20.99 7.38
C ILE A 305 2.36 -19.96 6.57
N GLY A 306 1.70 -18.90 6.10
CA GLY A 306 2.35 -17.84 5.34
C GLY A 306 3.43 -17.12 6.14
N ILE A 307 3.14 -16.74 7.37
CA ILE A 307 4.07 -16.04 8.27
C ILE A 307 5.28 -16.92 8.57
N ILE A 308 5.09 -18.17 8.96
CA ILE A 308 6.18 -19.10 9.32
C ILE A 308 7.06 -19.37 8.09
N LEU A 309 6.48 -19.70 6.95
CA LEU A 309 7.25 -19.98 5.73
C LEU A 309 7.95 -18.72 5.22
N GLY A 310 7.30 -17.55 5.25
CA GLY A 310 7.93 -16.27 4.91
C GLY A 310 9.09 -15.94 5.85
N MET A 311 8.92 -16.12 7.15
CA MET A 311 9.96 -15.90 8.16
C MET A 311 11.16 -16.82 7.95
N VAL A 312 10.94 -18.12 7.78
CA VAL A 312 12.01 -19.11 7.54
C VAL A 312 12.74 -18.81 6.23
N GLY A 313 11.99 -18.48 5.17
CA GLY A 313 12.56 -18.11 3.87
C GLY A 313 13.45 -16.87 3.97
N LEU A 314 12.98 -15.81 4.63
CA LEU A 314 13.75 -14.57 4.80
C LEU A 314 15.00 -14.80 5.66
N PHE A 315 14.83 -15.53 6.79
CA PHE A 315 15.96 -15.86 7.66
C PHE A 315 17.03 -16.66 6.91
N ALA A 316 16.63 -17.64 6.13
CA ALA A 316 17.53 -18.44 5.29
C ALA A 316 18.19 -17.55 4.21
N ALA A 317 17.43 -16.72 3.49
CA ALA A 317 17.96 -15.81 2.48
C ALA A 317 19.05 -14.90 3.04
N LEU A 318 18.77 -14.22 4.15
CA LEU A 318 19.71 -13.31 4.80
C LEU A 318 20.89 -14.04 5.51
N SER A 319 20.86 -15.37 5.57
CA SER A 319 21.95 -16.19 6.10
C SER A 319 22.82 -16.83 5.01
N THR A 320 22.43 -16.69 3.72
CA THR A 320 23.24 -17.21 2.61
C THR A 320 24.51 -16.36 2.41
N PRO A 321 25.65 -16.97 2.03
CA PRO A 321 26.84 -16.23 1.60
C PRO A 321 26.55 -15.28 0.43
N ASN A 322 27.34 -14.21 0.32
CA ASN A 322 27.10 -13.16 -0.69
C ASN A 322 27.32 -13.63 -2.13
N ASP A 323 28.14 -14.63 -2.34
CA ASP A 323 28.44 -15.26 -3.63
C ASP A 323 27.29 -16.18 -4.15
N GLN A 324 26.40 -16.62 -3.28
CA GLN A 324 25.28 -17.51 -3.63
C GLN A 324 24.05 -16.73 -4.10
N VAL A 325 24.22 -15.94 -5.18
CA VAL A 325 23.19 -15.04 -5.74
C VAL A 325 21.90 -15.79 -6.10
N LEU A 326 22.02 -16.93 -6.77
CA LEU A 326 20.85 -17.72 -7.20
C LEU A 326 20.05 -18.28 -6.02
N LEU A 327 20.72 -18.84 -5.02
CA LEU A 327 20.06 -19.36 -3.82
C LEU A 327 19.35 -18.24 -3.07
N PHE A 328 20.02 -17.09 -2.89
CA PHE A 328 19.41 -15.92 -2.29
C PHE A 328 18.15 -15.49 -3.06
N GLY A 329 18.22 -15.41 -4.39
CA GLY A 329 17.08 -15.02 -5.24
C GLY A 329 15.90 -15.99 -5.10
N ILE A 330 16.15 -17.30 -5.10
CA ILE A 330 15.11 -18.32 -4.91
C ILE A 330 14.44 -18.17 -3.54
N LEU A 331 15.23 -17.97 -2.47
CA LEU A 331 14.71 -17.79 -1.12
C LEU A 331 13.94 -16.48 -0.96
N MET A 332 14.37 -15.39 -1.62
CA MET A 332 13.62 -14.14 -1.67
C MET A 332 12.29 -14.29 -2.42
N CYS A 333 12.27 -15.02 -3.53
CA CYS A 333 11.05 -15.37 -4.26
C CYS A 333 10.09 -16.19 -3.39
N PHE A 334 10.61 -17.18 -2.67
CA PHE A 334 9.85 -17.98 -1.72
C PHE A 334 9.26 -17.11 -0.59
N THR A 335 10.07 -16.27 0.03
CA THR A 335 9.63 -15.33 1.06
C THR A 335 8.52 -14.42 0.54
N ALA A 336 8.71 -13.81 -0.62
CA ALA A 336 7.77 -12.88 -1.22
C ALA A 336 6.42 -13.54 -1.53
N PHE A 337 6.41 -14.80 -1.97
CA PHE A 337 5.16 -15.52 -2.24
C PHE A 337 4.33 -15.76 -0.97
N PHE A 338 4.96 -16.15 0.14
CA PHE A 338 4.26 -16.46 1.38
C PHE A 338 3.93 -15.23 2.24
N MET A 339 4.70 -14.15 2.12
CA MET A 339 4.55 -12.92 2.89
C MET A 339 3.12 -12.36 2.94
N PRO A 340 2.36 -12.26 1.83
CA PRO A 340 1.03 -11.64 1.83
C PRO A 340 -0.10 -12.59 2.26
N PHE A 341 0.16 -13.87 2.58
CA PHE A 341 -0.90 -14.83 2.94
C PHE A 341 -1.75 -14.37 4.12
N ALA A 342 -1.14 -13.68 5.08
CA ALA A 342 -1.86 -13.20 6.25
C ALA A 342 -2.91 -12.12 5.90
N SER A 343 -2.59 -11.18 5.03
CA SER A 343 -3.41 -9.98 4.77
C SER A 343 -4.89 -10.29 4.42
N PRO A 344 -5.23 -11.07 3.37
CA PRO A 344 -6.63 -11.35 3.04
C PRO A 344 -7.33 -12.19 4.12
N ASN A 345 -6.60 -13.04 4.81
CA ASN A 345 -7.15 -13.94 5.82
C ASN A 345 -7.46 -13.21 7.14
N ILE A 346 -6.61 -12.29 7.55
CA ILE A 346 -6.82 -11.46 8.77
C ILE A 346 -8.02 -10.53 8.58
N ILE A 347 -8.12 -9.84 7.44
CA ILE A 347 -9.27 -8.99 7.13
C ILE A 347 -10.57 -9.81 7.15
N SER A 348 -10.56 -10.99 6.52
CA SER A 348 -11.72 -11.88 6.51
C SER A 348 -12.09 -12.37 7.91
N THR A 349 -11.10 -12.75 8.71
CA THR A 349 -11.29 -13.20 10.11
C THR A 349 -11.87 -12.08 10.96
N MET A 350 -11.36 -10.85 10.81
CA MET A 350 -11.88 -9.69 11.53
C MET A 350 -13.37 -9.47 11.22
N TYR A 351 -13.79 -9.61 9.96
CA TYR A 351 -15.19 -9.48 9.57
C TYR A 351 -16.06 -10.64 10.07
N ASP A 352 -15.52 -11.85 10.20
CA ASP A 352 -16.23 -12.99 10.76
C ASP A 352 -16.52 -12.85 12.26
N VAL A 353 -15.59 -12.23 13.01
CA VAL A 353 -15.74 -12.03 14.47
C VAL A 353 -16.40 -10.70 14.83
N THR A 354 -16.76 -9.87 13.85
CA THR A 354 -17.31 -8.54 14.06
C THR A 354 -18.77 -8.48 13.57
N LEU A 355 -19.66 -7.87 14.35
CA LEU A 355 -21.04 -7.63 13.94
C LEU A 355 -21.09 -6.72 12.71
N PRO A 356 -22.02 -6.96 11.75
CA PRO A 356 -22.10 -6.18 10.52
C PRO A 356 -22.13 -4.66 10.72
N GLU A 357 -22.81 -4.19 11.76
CA GLU A 357 -23.01 -2.77 12.08
C GLU A 357 -21.72 -2.05 12.48
N VAL A 358 -20.70 -2.79 12.95
CA VAL A 358 -19.44 -2.22 13.46
C VAL A 358 -18.21 -2.63 12.66
N ARG A 359 -18.38 -3.36 11.54
CA ARG A 359 -17.29 -3.83 10.68
C ARG A 359 -16.41 -2.69 10.17
N SER A 360 -17.03 -1.62 9.68
CA SER A 360 -16.30 -0.45 9.18
C SER A 360 -15.48 0.23 10.28
N SER A 361 -16.05 0.32 11.50
CA SER A 361 -15.34 0.89 12.64
C SER A 361 -14.18 0.01 13.08
N ALA A 362 -14.34 -1.32 13.08
CA ALA A 362 -13.28 -2.27 13.40
C ALA A 362 -12.13 -2.18 12.40
N GLN A 363 -12.46 -2.10 11.10
CA GLN A 363 -11.46 -1.91 10.03
C GLN A 363 -10.71 -0.58 10.19
N SER A 364 -11.41 0.51 10.54
CA SER A 364 -10.76 1.81 10.75
C SER A 364 -9.78 1.79 11.92
N VAL A 365 -10.13 1.10 13.02
CA VAL A 365 -9.23 0.92 14.17
C VAL A 365 -8.03 0.08 13.79
N GLU A 366 -8.26 -1.02 13.08
CA GLU A 366 -7.18 -1.89 12.59
C GLU A 366 -6.22 -1.13 11.68
N SER A 367 -6.72 -0.42 10.67
CA SER A 367 -5.88 0.37 9.76
C SER A 367 -5.09 1.47 10.49
N LEU A 368 -5.65 2.08 11.54
CA LEU A 368 -4.93 3.06 12.35
C LEU A 368 -3.77 2.41 13.11
N ILE A 369 -4.00 1.23 13.69
CA ILE A 369 -2.98 0.48 14.45
C ILE A 369 -1.92 -0.07 13.50
N GLU A 370 -2.31 -0.63 12.36
CA GLU A 370 -1.41 -1.10 11.29
C GLU A 370 -0.52 0.05 10.79
N THR A 371 -1.09 1.23 10.54
CA THR A 371 -0.31 2.40 10.15
C THR A 371 0.67 2.82 11.24
N GLY A 372 0.27 2.69 12.53
CA GLY A 372 1.18 2.87 13.67
C GLY A 372 2.40 1.95 13.59
N GLY A 373 2.21 0.69 13.24
CA GLY A 373 3.29 -0.26 12.97
C GLY A 373 4.12 0.13 11.74
N ALA A 374 3.43 0.55 10.67
CA ALA A 374 4.06 0.89 9.40
C ALA A 374 5.07 2.04 9.52
N TRP A 375 4.79 3.11 10.28
CA TRP A 375 5.74 4.20 10.48
C TRP A 375 6.77 3.92 11.58
N THR A 376 6.47 3.04 12.54
CA THR A 376 7.43 2.64 13.59
C THR A 376 8.54 1.76 13.03
N ALA A 377 8.22 0.84 12.12
CA ALA A 377 9.14 -0.18 11.62
C ALA A 377 10.38 0.41 10.91
N PRO A 378 10.29 1.40 10.00
CA PRO A 378 11.49 1.97 9.35
C PRO A 378 12.40 2.72 10.33
N ILE A 379 11.85 3.39 11.35
CA ILE A 379 12.65 4.07 12.36
C ILE A 379 13.46 3.04 13.16
N LEU A 380 12.80 1.99 13.67
CA LEU A 380 13.46 0.94 14.42
C LEU A 380 14.53 0.23 13.57
N ALA A 381 14.22 -0.02 12.30
CA ALA A 381 15.17 -0.62 11.38
C ALA A 381 16.39 0.28 11.14
N GLY A 382 16.18 1.58 11.01
CA GLY A 382 17.27 2.54 10.84
C GLY A 382 18.19 2.62 12.08
N VAL A 383 17.61 2.75 13.27
CA VAL A 383 18.35 2.78 14.54
C VAL A 383 19.18 1.51 14.71
N LEU A 384 18.62 0.35 14.43
CA LEU A 384 19.34 -0.91 14.54
C LEU A 384 20.40 -1.07 13.45
N ALA A 385 20.15 -0.58 12.23
CA ALA A 385 21.11 -0.60 11.14
C ALA A 385 22.33 0.28 11.42
N ASP A 386 22.13 1.47 11.99
CA ASP A 386 23.23 2.36 12.41
C ASP A 386 24.08 1.73 13.54
N ALA A 387 23.46 0.97 14.43
CA ALA A 387 24.15 0.30 15.54
C ALA A 387 24.86 -1.00 15.14
N THR A 388 24.45 -1.63 14.03
CA THR A 388 24.91 -2.97 13.64
C THR A 388 25.20 -3.06 12.13
N SER A 389 24.23 -3.55 11.35
CA SER A 389 24.23 -3.57 9.89
C SER A 389 22.81 -3.62 9.35
N VAL A 390 22.61 -3.28 8.08
CA VAL A 390 21.28 -3.30 7.43
C VAL A 390 20.75 -4.73 7.36
N GLY A 391 21.58 -5.70 6.97
CA GLY A 391 21.18 -7.10 6.89
C GLY A 391 20.78 -7.68 8.23
N PHE A 392 21.51 -7.38 9.31
CA PHE A 392 21.14 -7.79 10.66
C PHE A 392 19.84 -7.13 11.12
N SER A 393 19.67 -5.84 10.84
CA SER A 393 18.45 -5.10 11.16
C SER A 393 17.20 -5.70 10.48
N ILE A 394 17.26 -5.93 9.16
CA ILE A 394 16.18 -6.58 8.42
C ILE A 394 15.89 -7.97 9.04
N LYS A 395 16.94 -8.76 9.24
CA LYS A 395 16.81 -10.14 9.77
C LYS A 395 16.13 -10.14 11.13
N LEU A 396 16.62 -9.34 12.08
CA LEU A 396 16.11 -9.33 13.45
C LEU A 396 14.69 -8.79 13.53
N ILE A 397 14.43 -7.62 12.94
CA ILE A 397 13.12 -6.97 13.05
C ILE A 397 12.04 -7.79 12.35
N CYS A 398 12.29 -8.28 11.13
CA CYS A 398 11.29 -9.03 10.39
C CYS A 398 10.99 -10.39 11.07
N THR A 399 12.03 -11.11 11.54
CA THR A 399 11.82 -12.40 12.20
C THR A 399 11.17 -12.24 13.58
N ALA A 400 11.54 -11.22 14.35
CA ALA A 400 10.91 -10.94 15.64
C ALA A 400 9.44 -10.51 15.45
N ALA A 401 9.16 -9.62 14.49
CA ALA A 401 7.79 -9.16 14.21
C ALA A 401 6.89 -10.32 13.76
N TRP A 402 7.36 -11.17 12.83
CA TRP A 402 6.61 -12.35 12.40
C TRP A 402 6.49 -13.39 13.52
N GLY A 403 7.52 -13.56 14.35
CA GLY A 403 7.45 -14.44 15.53
C GLY A 403 6.42 -13.98 16.58
N LEU A 404 6.15 -12.68 16.67
CA LEU A 404 5.08 -12.14 17.51
C LEU A 404 3.68 -12.29 16.90
N CYS A 405 3.59 -12.57 15.59
CA CYS A 405 2.32 -12.79 14.90
C CYS A 405 1.84 -14.25 14.98
N VAL A 406 2.73 -15.20 15.29
CA VAL A 406 2.43 -16.64 15.47
C VAL A 406 2.03 -16.93 16.91
#